data_6c3c7f60020b5e0ec8298541d395dcb8
#
_entry.id   6c3c7f60020b5e0ec8298541d395dcb8
#
_cell.length_a   1.000
_cell.length_b   1.000
_cell.length_c   1.000
_cell.angle_alpha   90.00
_cell.angle_beta   90.00
_cell.angle_gamma   90.00
#
_symmetry.space_group_name_H-M   'P 1'
#
loop_
_entity.id
_entity.type
_entity.pdbx_description
1 polymer ?
#
loop_
_entity_poly.entity_id
_entity_poly.type
_entity_poly.pdbx_seq_one_letter_code
_entity_poly.pdbx_strand_id
1 'polypeptide(L)'
;MSQNGHLLDVAAPAGPTAMVFGGRVLPAGLWFDRHRHPQHQIVWASRGVLAVEAGGGQWVLPPTRALWIPGGLPHRTGTPDGAAMRGIFVEPDRCPVRFTAPTLLRVDRLLHELFDYLTGGGLENTRAPEVFLHSADPLAADRRRRAEAVVFDLLEPVEVVPVGAPLPTDPRARAVADALLYDPADDRTLAQFAPDATASARTLARLFLAETGITFGQWRTQVRLAASLPLLAGGLPLARIAERVGYGSASAYVAAFHRAVGVSPGRYFAR
;
A
#
# COMPACT_ATOMS: atom_id res chain seq x y z
N MET A 1 1.40 16.42 -8.12
CA MET A 1 0.34 16.76 -9.09
C MET A 1 -0.64 15.60 -9.10
N SER A 2 -1.84 15.80 -8.53
CA SER A 2 -2.92 14.81 -8.58
C SER A 2 -3.47 14.82 -9.99
N GLN A 3 -3.38 13.70 -10.72
CA GLN A 3 -4.13 13.55 -11.96
C GLN A 3 -5.41 12.81 -11.58
N ASN A 4 -6.56 13.45 -11.83
CA ASN A 4 -7.88 12.88 -11.65
C ASN A 4 -7.95 11.50 -12.32
N GLY A 5 -7.72 10.46 -11.51
CA GLY A 5 -8.05 9.10 -11.89
C GLY A 5 -9.54 8.96 -11.80
N HIS A 6 -10.25 9.01 -12.93
CA HIS A 6 -11.64 8.63 -12.97
C HIS A 6 -11.79 7.26 -12.31
N LEU A 7 -12.78 7.15 -11.41
CA LEU A 7 -13.31 5.88 -10.91
C LEU A 7 -13.42 4.93 -12.11
N LEU A 8 -12.71 3.83 -12.04
CA LEU A 8 -12.97 2.70 -12.92
C LEU A 8 -14.39 2.23 -12.60
N ASP A 9 -15.31 2.49 -13.49
CA ASP A 9 -16.61 1.81 -13.48
C ASP A 9 -16.32 0.36 -13.92
N VAL A 10 -15.89 -0.45 -12.94
CA VAL A 10 -15.56 -1.86 -13.16
C VAL A 10 -16.87 -2.58 -13.38
N ALA A 11 -17.25 -2.74 -14.64
CA ALA A 11 -18.42 -3.53 -14.98
C ALA A 11 -18.28 -4.95 -14.42
N ALA A 12 -19.36 -5.47 -13.84
CA ALA A 12 -19.38 -6.84 -13.35
C ALA A 12 -18.99 -7.81 -14.48
N PRO A 13 -18.20 -8.86 -14.20
CA PRO A 13 -17.77 -9.80 -15.23
C PRO A 13 -19.00 -10.47 -15.87
N ALA A 14 -19.06 -10.44 -17.19
CA ALA A 14 -20.06 -11.19 -17.92
C ALA A 14 -19.78 -12.70 -17.79
N GLY A 15 -20.73 -13.47 -17.22
CA GLY A 15 -20.60 -14.91 -17.10
C GLY A 15 -20.15 -15.40 -15.71
N PRO A 16 -19.62 -16.61 -15.59
CA PRO A 16 -19.38 -17.30 -14.31
C PRO A 16 -18.06 -16.93 -13.61
N THR A 17 -17.27 -15.98 -14.14
CA THR A 17 -16.00 -15.54 -13.55
C THR A 17 -16.24 -14.61 -12.37
N ALA A 18 -15.41 -14.69 -11.35
CA ALA A 18 -15.49 -13.87 -10.13
C ALA A 18 -14.59 -12.64 -10.20
N MET A 19 -13.60 -12.63 -11.10
CA MET A 19 -12.54 -11.61 -11.13
C MET A 19 -12.55 -10.81 -12.43
N VAL A 20 -12.28 -9.50 -12.30
CA VAL A 20 -11.97 -8.59 -13.40
C VAL A 20 -10.55 -8.08 -13.18
N PHE A 21 -9.76 -8.05 -14.24
CA PHE A 21 -8.34 -7.70 -14.17
C PHE A 21 -8.06 -6.41 -14.92
N GLY A 22 -7.28 -5.54 -14.30
CA GLY A 22 -6.75 -4.34 -14.90
C GLY A 22 -5.28 -4.15 -14.57
N GLY A 23 -4.56 -3.43 -15.40
CA GLY A 23 -3.16 -3.12 -15.11
C GLY A 23 -2.74 -1.79 -15.72
N ARG A 24 -1.80 -1.13 -15.07
CA ARG A 24 -1.27 0.15 -15.51
C ARG A 24 0.17 0.33 -15.05
N VAL A 25 0.99 0.91 -15.93
CA VAL A 25 2.31 1.41 -15.53
C VAL A 25 2.15 2.80 -14.94
N LEU A 26 2.58 2.97 -13.70
CA LEU A 26 2.52 4.22 -12.96
C LEU A 26 3.89 4.89 -12.99
N PRO A 27 3.99 6.14 -13.45
CA PRO A 27 5.23 6.91 -13.31
C PRO A 27 5.51 7.23 -11.84
N ALA A 28 6.77 7.57 -11.53
CA ALA A 28 7.19 8.00 -10.20
C ALA A 28 6.33 9.17 -9.69
N GLY A 29 5.97 9.12 -8.41
CA GLY A 29 5.19 10.15 -7.74
C GLY A 29 3.69 10.16 -8.06
N LEU A 30 3.19 9.25 -8.91
CA LEU A 30 1.76 9.17 -9.21
C LEU A 30 0.98 8.58 -8.03
N TRP A 31 -0.12 9.25 -7.69
CA TRP A 31 -1.13 8.76 -6.76
C TRP A 31 -2.51 8.91 -7.37
N PHE A 32 -3.36 7.89 -7.19
CA PHE A 32 -4.79 8.00 -7.46
C PHE A 32 -5.48 8.78 -6.33
N ASP A 33 -6.58 9.43 -6.66
CA ASP A 33 -7.42 10.05 -5.64
C ASP A 33 -8.04 8.98 -4.74
N ARG A 34 -8.39 9.37 -3.50
CA ARG A 34 -9.10 8.47 -2.57
C ARG A 34 -10.46 8.14 -3.15
N HIS A 35 -10.74 6.84 -3.30
CA HIS A 35 -11.97 6.31 -3.89
C HIS A 35 -12.41 5.04 -3.18
N ARG A 36 -13.56 4.54 -3.56
CA ARG A 36 -14.13 3.25 -3.15
C ARG A 36 -14.96 2.67 -4.28
N HIS A 37 -15.09 1.36 -4.31
CA HIS A 37 -15.93 0.60 -5.24
C HIS A 37 -16.56 -0.61 -4.53
N PRO A 38 -17.67 -1.18 -5.02
CA PRO A 38 -18.38 -2.29 -4.35
C PRO A 38 -17.58 -3.60 -4.35
N GLN A 39 -16.74 -3.84 -5.36
CA GLN A 39 -15.92 -5.04 -5.48
C GLN A 39 -14.83 -5.07 -4.41
N HIS A 40 -14.45 -6.27 -3.96
CA HIS A 40 -13.15 -6.45 -3.31
C HIS A 40 -12.04 -6.24 -4.32
N GLN A 41 -10.86 -5.86 -3.85
CA GLN A 41 -9.71 -5.65 -4.72
C GLN A 41 -8.47 -6.36 -4.16
N ILE A 42 -7.75 -7.05 -5.03
CA ILE A 42 -6.35 -7.41 -4.77
C ILE A 42 -5.50 -6.43 -5.58
N VAL A 43 -4.74 -5.59 -4.90
CA VAL A 43 -3.80 -4.68 -5.54
C VAL A 43 -2.38 -5.24 -5.39
N TRP A 44 -1.66 -5.29 -6.52
CA TRP A 44 -0.34 -5.90 -6.61
C TRP A 44 0.55 -5.15 -7.59
N ALA A 45 1.87 -5.17 -7.35
CA ALA A 45 2.89 -4.67 -8.27
C ALA A 45 3.63 -5.84 -8.92
N SER A 46 3.58 -5.99 -10.24
CA SER A 46 4.44 -6.96 -10.94
C SER A 46 5.89 -6.48 -10.99
N ARG A 47 6.10 -5.17 -10.98
CA ARG A 47 7.41 -4.49 -10.90
C ARG A 47 7.31 -3.21 -10.10
N GLY A 48 8.42 -2.82 -9.45
CA GLY A 48 8.46 -1.62 -8.62
C GLY A 48 7.76 -1.83 -7.29
N VAL A 49 7.36 -0.72 -6.65
CA VAL A 49 6.74 -0.73 -5.32
C VAL A 49 5.49 0.14 -5.35
N LEU A 50 4.37 -0.42 -4.89
CA LEU A 50 3.15 0.34 -4.63
C LEU A 50 3.06 0.74 -3.17
N ALA A 51 2.48 1.91 -2.94
CA ALA A 51 2.03 2.35 -1.64
C ALA A 51 0.50 2.47 -1.66
N VAL A 52 -0.16 1.92 -0.64
CA VAL A 52 -1.62 1.93 -0.52
C VAL A 52 -2.01 2.48 0.85
N GLU A 53 -2.97 3.38 0.87
CA GLU A 53 -3.62 3.82 2.10
C GLU A 53 -5.02 3.21 2.17
N ALA A 54 -5.25 2.35 3.16
CA ALA A 54 -6.52 1.67 3.37
C ALA A 54 -6.71 1.30 4.85
N GLY A 55 -7.93 1.43 5.37
CA GLY A 55 -8.26 1.02 6.73
C GLY A 55 -7.49 1.77 7.82
N GLY A 56 -7.10 3.02 7.58
CA GLY A 56 -6.30 3.83 8.51
C GLY A 56 -4.81 3.48 8.55
N GLY A 57 -4.34 2.51 7.74
CA GLY A 57 -2.94 2.12 7.63
C GLY A 57 -2.32 2.45 6.28
N GLN A 58 -1.00 2.46 6.24
CA GLN A 58 -0.20 2.51 5.03
C GLN A 58 0.42 1.14 4.76
N TRP A 59 0.34 0.70 3.52
CA TRP A 59 0.82 -0.59 3.05
C TRP A 59 1.81 -0.38 1.92
N VAL A 60 2.92 -1.08 1.96
CA VAL A 60 3.94 -1.05 0.91
C VAL A 60 4.03 -2.43 0.27
N LEU A 61 3.85 -2.47 -1.03
CA LEU A 61 3.69 -3.70 -1.80
C LEU A 61 4.81 -3.84 -2.83
N PRO A 62 5.90 -4.54 -2.50
CA PRO A 62 6.83 -5.05 -3.50
C PRO A 62 6.18 -6.21 -4.28
N PRO A 63 6.81 -6.71 -5.35
CA PRO A 63 6.26 -7.83 -6.15
C PRO A 63 5.94 -9.11 -5.38
N THR A 64 6.54 -9.27 -4.18
CA THR A 64 6.29 -10.43 -3.30
C THR A 64 5.08 -10.26 -2.37
N ARG A 65 4.36 -9.14 -2.48
CA ARG A 65 3.20 -8.81 -1.63
C ARG A 65 2.07 -8.22 -2.44
N ALA A 66 0.86 -8.60 -2.10
CA ALA A 66 -0.38 -7.97 -2.56
C ALA A 66 -1.20 -7.51 -1.35
N LEU A 67 -2.14 -6.61 -1.56
CA LEU A 67 -3.08 -6.19 -0.54
C LEU A 67 -4.50 -6.53 -0.99
N TRP A 68 -5.20 -7.27 -0.14
CA TRP A 68 -6.65 -7.40 -0.21
C TRP A 68 -7.30 -6.15 0.39
N ILE A 69 -8.21 -5.54 -0.35
CA ILE A 69 -9.01 -4.41 0.08
C ILE A 69 -10.49 -4.83 0.00
N PRO A 70 -11.21 -4.88 1.13
CA PRO A 70 -12.64 -5.18 1.12
C PRO A 70 -13.44 -4.16 0.30
N GLY A 71 -14.50 -4.63 -0.37
CA GLY A 71 -15.42 -3.75 -1.10
C GLY A 71 -16.02 -2.67 -0.22
N GLY A 72 -16.19 -1.48 -0.78
CA GLY A 72 -16.72 -0.31 -0.06
C GLY A 72 -15.70 0.43 0.82
N LEU A 73 -14.51 -0.12 1.05
CA LEU A 73 -13.50 0.53 1.89
C LEU A 73 -12.79 1.67 1.13
N PRO A 74 -12.81 2.91 1.65
CA PRO A 74 -12.09 4.03 1.05
C PRO A 74 -10.58 3.80 1.07
N HIS A 75 -9.95 3.92 -0.09
CA HIS A 75 -8.51 3.72 -0.25
C HIS A 75 -7.93 4.60 -1.35
N ARG A 76 -6.61 4.73 -1.37
CA ARG A 76 -5.86 5.26 -2.51
C ARG A 76 -4.58 4.47 -2.71
N THR A 77 -4.14 4.39 -3.96
CA THR A 77 -2.93 3.68 -4.36
C THR A 77 -2.02 4.62 -5.12
N GLY A 78 -0.73 4.44 -4.99
CA GLY A 78 0.26 5.22 -5.72
C GLY A 78 1.63 4.54 -5.69
N THR A 79 2.63 5.24 -6.22
CA THR A 79 4.01 4.78 -6.22
C THR A 79 4.97 5.95 -6.06
N PRO A 80 5.98 5.85 -5.18
CA PRO A 80 7.01 6.88 -5.09
C PRO A 80 7.96 6.86 -6.29
N ASP A 81 8.38 5.66 -6.76
CA ASP A 81 9.48 5.49 -7.71
C ASP A 81 9.07 4.86 -9.04
N GLY A 82 7.77 4.67 -9.25
CA GLY A 82 7.21 3.98 -10.42
C GLY A 82 6.96 2.50 -10.17
N ALA A 83 5.86 2.00 -10.75
CA ALA A 83 5.46 0.61 -10.60
C ALA A 83 4.58 0.13 -11.76
N ALA A 84 4.62 -1.17 -12.05
CA ALA A 84 3.62 -1.82 -12.89
C ALA A 84 2.52 -2.40 -11.99
N MET A 85 1.45 -1.64 -11.82
CA MET A 85 0.31 -2.02 -10.98
C MET A 85 -0.60 -3.02 -11.71
N ARG A 86 -1.10 -3.97 -10.95
CA ARG A 86 -2.20 -4.86 -11.31
C ARG A 86 -3.33 -4.68 -10.30
N GLY A 87 -4.54 -4.48 -10.80
CA GLY A 87 -5.78 -4.48 -10.03
C GLY A 87 -6.60 -5.71 -10.37
N ILE A 88 -6.93 -6.50 -9.38
CA ILE A 88 -7.78 -7.68 -9.52
C ILE A 88 -9.03 -7.39 -8.69
N PHE A 89 -10.15 -7.15 -9.38
CA PHE A 89 -11.41 -6.84 -8.75
C PHE A 89 -12.24 -8.12 -8.63
N VAL A 90 -12.77 -8.37 -7.44
CA VAL A 90 -13.49 -9.60 -7.10
C VAL A 90 -14.92 -9.27 -6.71
N GLU A 91 -15.88 -9.88 -7.40
CA GLU A 91 -17.29 -9.71 -7.09
C GLU A 91 -17.63 -10.35 -5.74
N PRO A 92 -18.20 -9.57 -4.79
CA PRO A 92 -18.45 -10.06 -3.42
C PRO A 92 -19.33 -11.31 -3.37
N ASP A 93 -20.34 -11.40 -4.23
CA ASP A 93 -21.30 -12.52 -4.26
C ASP A 93 -20.68 -13.83 -4.78
N ARG A 94 -19.50 -13.74 -5.44
CA ARG A 94 -18.78 -14.88 -6.02
C ARG A 94 -17.45 -15.16 -5.32
N CYS A 95 -17.15 -14.41 -4.26
CA CYS A 95 -15.91 -14.49 -3.53
C CYS A 95 -15.98 -15.55 -2.42
N PRO A 96 -15.16 -16.61 -2.45
CA PRO A 96 -15.11 -17.60 -1.38
C PRO A 96 -14.34 -17.11 -0.13
N VAL A 97 -13.52 -16.05 -0.29
CA VAL A 97 -12.66 -15.52 0.76
C VAL A 97 -13.41 -14.52 1.64
N ARG A 98 -13.12 -14.50 2.95
CA ARG A 98 -13.84 -13.70 3.95
C ARG A 98 -12.93 -12.74 4.71
N PHE A 99 -11.97 -12.09 4.04
CA PHE A 99 -11.19 -11.03 4.67
C PHE A 99 -12.03 -9.75 4.78
N THR A 100 -12.37 -9.34 6.00
CA THR A 100 -13.22 -8.17 6.29
C THR A 100 -12.44 -6.89 6.50
N ALA A 101 -11.11 -6.96 6.57
CA ALA A 101 -10.19 -5.83 6.73
C ALA A 101 -9.10 -5.87 5.65
N PRO A 102 -8.37 -4.77 5.41
CA PRO A 102 -7.19 -4.79 4.58
C PRO A 102 -6.22 -5.88 5.06
N THR A 103 -5.88 -6.81 4.18
CA THR A 103 -5.09 -7.99 4.52
C THR A 103 -3.91 -8.11 3.57
N LEU A 104 -2.70 -8.10 4.12
CA LEU A 104 -1.49 -8.32 3.34
C LEU A 104 -1.41 -9.80 2.95
N LEU A 105 -1.14 -10.04 1.67
CA LEU A 105 -1.05 -11.38 1.09
C LEU A 105 0.37 -11.66 0.63
N ARG A 106 0.81 -12.89 0.79
CA ARG A 106 2.04 -13.37 0.17
C ARG A 106 1.81 -13.59 -1.31
N VAL A 107 2.76 -13.16 -2.13
CA VAL A 107 2.81 -13.48 -3.55
C VAL A 107 4.06 -14.34 -3.78
N ASP A 108 3.87 -15.63 -3.86
CA ASP A 108 4.91 -16.57 -4.25
C ASP A 108 5.04 -16.63 -5.79
N ARG A 109 5.94 -17.47 -6.28
CA ARG A 109 6.20 -17.57 -7.72
C ARG A 109 4.97 -18.07 -8.49
N LEU A 110 4.21 -19.02 -7.94
CA LEU A 110 3.04 -19.58 -8.62
C LEU A 110 1.93 -18.52 -8.72
N LEU A 111 1.64 -17.84 -7.63
CA LEU A 111 0.63 -16.76 -7.62
C LEU A 111 1.03 -15.59 -8.52
N HIS A 112 2.33 -15.26 -8.58
CA HIS A 112 2.87 -14.25 -9.51
C HIS A 112 2.57 -14.61 -10.96
N GLU A 113 2.91 -15.83 -11.39
CA GLU A 113 2.67 -16.30 -12.76
C GLU A 113 1.17 -16.42 -13.08
N LEU A 114 0.33 -16.79 -12.10
CA LEU A 114 -1.13 -16.80 -12.27
C LEU A 114 -1.69 -15.37 -12.45
N PHE A 115 -1.23 -14.41 -11.68
CA PHE A 115 -1.62 -13.02 -11.85
C PHE A 115 -1.21 -12.49 -13.23
N ASP A 116 0.00 -12.76 -13.67
CA ASP A 116 0.45 -12.37 -15.02
C ASP A 116 -0.36 -13.07 -16.12
N TYR A 117 -0.62 -14.38 -15.98
CA TYR A 117 -1.46 -15.12 -16.91
C TYR A 117 -2.88 -14.54 -16.98
N LEU A 118 -3.52 -14.28 -15.85
CA LEU A 118 -4.89 -13.77 -15.77
C LEU A 118 -5.01 -12.32 -16.22
N THR A 119 -3.95 -11.52 -16.04
CA THR A 119 -3.89 -10.12 -16.51
C THR A 119 -3.44 -9.99 -17.97
N GLY A 120 -3.18 -11.11 -18.66
CA GLY A 120 -2.88 -11.14 -20.10
C GLY A 120 -1.44 -10.87 -20.46
N GLY A 121 -0.48 -11.25 -19.59
CA GLY A 121 0.98 -11.23 -19.79
C GLY A 121 1.48 -10.26 -20.87
N GLY A 122 1.81 -9.01 -20.56
CA GLY A 122 2.32 -8.08 -21.58
C GLY A 122 1.70 -6.68 -21.59
N LEU A 123 0.96 -6.29 -20.56
CA LEU A 123 0.50 -4.90 -20.38
C LEU A 123 1.66 -3.88 -20.29
N GLU A 124 2.90 -4.34 -20.35
CA GLU A 124 4.09 -3.49 -20.33
C GLU A 124 4.23 -2.58 -21.55
N ASN A 125 3.57 -2.92 -22.67
CA ASN A 125 3.67 -2.22 -23.95
C ASN A 125 2.40 -1.46 -24.35
N THR A 126 1.32 -1.52 -23.59
CA THR A 126 0.09 -0.80 -23.97
C THR A 126 0.08 0.61 -23.42
N ARG A 127 0.17 1.59 -24.32
CA ARG A 127 -0.17 3.01 -24.06
C ARG A 127 -1.67 3.22 -23.76
N ALA A 128 -2.47 2.17 -23.84
CA ALA A 128 -3.91 2.22 -23.53
C ALA A 128 -4.08 2.21 -22.01
N PRO A 129 -4.87 3.14 -21.44
CA PRO A 129 -4.94 3.31 -19.99
C PRO A 129 -5.57 2.14 -19.23
N GLU A 130 -6.28 1.23 -19.87
CA GLU A 130 -7.02 0.17 -19.16
C GLU A 130 -7.40 -0.96 -20.10
N VAL A 131 -6.91 -2.17 -19.86
CA VAL A 131 -7.36 -3.36 -20.55
C VAL A 131 -8.08 -4.27 -19.56
N PHE A 132 -9.41 -4.27 -19.61
CA PHE A 132 -10.23 -5.30 -18.97
C PHE A 132 -10.36 -6.46 -19.93
N LEU A 133 -9.74 -7.59 -19.60
CA LEU A 133 -9.75 -8.76 -20.46
C LEU A 133 -11.01 -9.60 -20.20
N HIS A 134 -11.99 -9.47 -21.10
CA HIS A 134 -13.08 -10.41 -21.22
C HIS A 134 -12.88 -11.23 -22.50
N SER A 135 -12.82 -12.55 -22.37
CA SER A 135 -12.84 -13.46 -23.52
C SER A 135 -14.26 -13.94 -23.77
N ALA A 136 -14.73 -13.79 -25.00
CA ALA A 136 -16.00 -14.35 -25.45
C ALA A 136 -15.94 -15.88 -25.73
N ASP A 137 -14.73 -16.46 -25.70
CA ASP A 137 -14.54 -17.91 -25.93
C ASP A 137 -14.91 -18.71 -24.65
N PRO A 138 -15.92 -19.63 -24.71
CA PRO A 138 -16.32 -20.47 -23.58
C PRO A 138 -15.20 -21.34 -23.00
N LEU A 139 -14.30 -21.86 -23.84
CA LEU A 139 -13.16 -22.65 -23.38
C LEU A 139 -12.14 -21.77 -22.64
N ALA A 140 -11.94 -20.55 -23.08
CA ALA A 140 -11.11 -19.58 -22.37
C ALA A 140 -11.76 -19.19 -21.05
N ALA A 141 -13.10 -19.05 -20.99
CA ALA A 141 -13.83 -18.77 -19.75
C ALA A 141 -13.70 -19.89 -18.73
N ASP A 142 -13.74 -21.15 -19.14
CA ASP A 142 -13.56 -22.30 -18.28
C ASP A 142 -12.13 -22.44 -17.72
N ARG A 143 -11.14 -22.19 -18.56
CA ARG A 143 -9.73 -22.16 -18.13
C ARG A 143 -9.52 -21.05 -17.09
N ARG A 144 -10.09 -19.89 -17.35
CA ARG A 144 -10.02 -18.73 -16.47
C ARG A 144 -10.65 -19.02 -15.10
N ARG A 145 -11.86 -19.57 -15.04
CA ARG A 145 -12.50 -19.96 -13.78
C ARG A 145 -11.64 -20.92 -12.95
N ARG A 146 -11.00 -21.91 -13.58
CA ARG A 146 -10.09 -22.80 -12.89
C ARG A 146 -8.87 -22.06 -12.34
N ALA A 147 -8.30 -21.14 -13.11
CA ALA A 147 -7.18 -20.31 -12.66
C ALA A 147 -7.59 -19.38 -11.51
N GLU A 148 -8.78 -18.78 -11.57
CA GLU A 148 -9.33 -17.96 -10.48
C GLU A 148 -9.55 -18.78 -9.20
N ALA A 149 -10.04 -20.02 -9.31
CA ALA A 149 -10.19 -20.91 -8.16
C ALA A 149 -8.83 -21.21 -7.50
N VAL A 150 -7.80 -21.50 -8.29
CA VAL A 150 -6.44 -21.69 -7.78
C VAL A 150 -5.90 -20.42 -7.14
N VAL A 151 -6.18 -19.23 -7.70
CA VAL A 151 -5.80 -17.96 -7.05
C VAL A 151 -6.41 -17.90 -5.65
N PHE A 152 -7.71 -18.15 -5.49
CA PHE A 152 -8.35 -18.12 -4.17
C PHE A 152 -7.73 -19.10 -3.17
N ASP A 153 -7.38 -20.30 -3.63
CA ASP A 153 -6.74 -21.33 -2.79
C ASP A 153 -5.32 -20.93 -2.34
N LEU A 154 -4.64 -20.06 -3.11
CA LEU A 154 -3.28 -19.59 -2.83
C LEU A 154 -3.22 -18.27 -2.05
N LEU A 155 -4.36 -17.65 -1.74
CA LEU A 155 -4.37 -16.41 -0.95
C LEU A 155 -3.97 -16.66 0.49
N GLU A 156 -2.69 -16.48 0.80
CA GLU A 156 -2.11 -16.69 2.12
C GLU A 156 -1.91 -15.34 2.84
N PRO A 157 -2.65 -15.06 3.93
CA PRO A 157 -2.45 -13.87 4.74
C PRO A 157 -1.06 -13.85 5.38
N VAL A 158 -0.48 -12.67 5.42
CA VAL A 158 0.76 -12.42 6.16
C VAL A 158 0.42 -11.57 7.38
N GLU A 159 0.70 -12.11 8.57
CA GLU A 159 0.53 -11.34 9.81
C GLU A 159 1.62 -10.26 9.91
N VAL A 160 1.24 -9.04 9.59
CA VAL A 160 2.07 -7.85 9.82
C VAL A 160 1.20 -6.71 10.34
N VAL A 161 1.75 -5.93 11.24
CA VAL A 161 1.13 -4.69 11.68
C VAL A 161 1.33 -3.65 10.57
N PRO A 162 0.26 -3.04 10.04
CA PRO A 162 0.41 -1.96 9.07
C PRO A 162 1.20 -0.81 9.70
N VAL A 163 2.17 -0.31 8.96
CA VAL A 163 2.94 0.86 9.40
C VAL A 163 2.23 2.09 8.86
N GLY A 164 1.66 2.88 9.76
CA GLY A 164 0.96 4.10 9.35
C GLY A 164 0.75 5.03 10.54
N ALA A 165 0.89 6.31 10.29
CA ALA A 165 0.67 7.36 11.27
C ALA A 165 -0.62 8.10 10.95
N PRO A 166 -1.69 8.02 11.78
CA PRO A 166 -2.89 8.82 11.60
C PRO A 166 -2.55 10.31 11.50
N LEU A 167 -3.18 11.03 10.58
CA LEU A 167 -2.89 12.44 10.40
C LEU A 167 -3.72 13.30 11.33
N PRO A 168 -3.11 14.25 12.06
CA PRO A 168 -3.87 15.20 12.84
C PRO A 168 -4.64 16.16 11.91
N THR A 169 -5.78 16.64 12.39
CA THR A 169 -6.71 17.53 11.67
C THR A 169 -6.52 18.99 12.05
N ASP A 170 -6.10 19.29 13.29
CA ASP A 170 -5.79 20.65 13.72
C ASP A 170 -4.63 21.21 12.88
N PRO A 171 -4.80 22.39 12.24
CA PRO A 171 -3.84 22.93 11.28
C PRO A 171 -2.43 23.11 11.86
N ARG A 172 -2.29 23.34 13.16
CA ARG A 172 -0.99 23.52 13.83
C ARG A 172 -0.24 22.20 13.93
N ALA A 173 -0.91 21.13 14.38
CA ALA A 173 -0.34 19.79 14.43
C ALA A 173 -0.15 19.22 13.02
N ARG A 174 -1.06 19.57 12.09
CA ARG A 174 -0.99 19.17 10.70
C ARG A 174 0.24 19.76 9.98
N ALA A 175 0.58 21.02 10.21
CA ALA A 175 1.79 21.63 9.65
C ALA A 175 3.08 20.89 10.10
N VAL A 176 3.15 20.49 11.38
CA VAL A 176 4.27 19.66 11.87
C VAL A 176 4.28 18.28 11.21
N ALA A 177 3.11 17.67 11.08
CA ALA A 177 2.97 16.37 10.43
C ALA A 177 3.40 16.42 8.95
N ASP A 178 2.97 17.42 8.21
CA ASP A 178 3.31 17.61 6.79
C ASP A 178 4.83 17.83 6.60
N ALA A 179 5.48 18.58 7.49
CA ALA A 179 6.92 18.76 7.46
C ALA A 179 7.68 17.43 7.63
N LEU A 180 7.25 16.58 8.57
CA LEU A 180 7.87 15.28 8.81
C LEU A 180 7.52 14.22 7.75
N LEU A 181 6.38 14.35 7.09
CA LEU A 181 6.05 13.50 5.93
C LEU A 181 6.90 13.87 4.71
N TYR A 182 7.23 15.14 4.56
CA TYR A 182 8.13 15.62 3.52
C TYR A 182 9.59 15.22 3.77
N ASP A 183 10.05 15.43 5.01
CA ASP A 183 11.39 15.01 5.46
C ASP A 183 11.30 14.16 6.73
N PRO A 184 11.23 12.82 6.62
CA PRO A 184 11.20 11.92 7.78
C PRO A 184 12.47 11.97 8.63
N ALA A 185 13.59 12.46 8.07
CA ALA A 185 14.85 12.59 8.81
C ALA A 185 14.91 13.82 9.71
N ASP A 186 13.99 14.77 9.54
CA ASP A 186 13.92 15.95 10.40
C ASP A 186 13.84 15.53 11.87
N ASP A 187 14.82 15.94 12.67
CA ASP A 187 14.97 15.55 14.08
C ASP A 187 14.49 16.64 15.05
N ARG A 188 13.94 17.75 14.55
CA ARG A 188 13.42 18.84 15.38
C ARG A 188 12.45 18.32 16.44
N THR A 189 12.58 18.85 17.63
CA THR A 189 11.65 18.62 18.74
C THR A 189 10.37 19.44 18.57
N LEU A 190 9.30 19.11 19.29
CA LEU A 190 8.10 19.95 19.31
C LEU A 190 8.38 21.39 19.77
N ALA A 191 9.38 21.60 20.62
CA ALA A 191 9.78 22.96 21.03
C ALA A 191 10.37 23.76 19.86
N GLN A 192 11.09 23.10 18.97
CA GLN A 192 11.66 23.71 17.76
C GLN A 192 10.63 23.93 16.66
N PHE A 193 9.59 23.09 16.58
CA PHE A 193 8.44 23.30 15.67
C PHE A 193 7.45 24.35 16.19
N ALA A 194 7.43 24.63 17.50
CA ALA A 194 6.44 25.48 18.16
C ALA A 194 6.30 26.88 17.54
N PRO A 195 7.39 27.62 17.18
CA PRO A 195 7.29 28.91 16.52
C PRO A 195 6.58 28.82 15.16
N ASP A 196 6.99 27.85 14.32
CA ASP A 196 6.46 27.67 12.96
C ASP A 196 4.96 27.29 12.98
N ALA A 197 4.57 26.49 13.99
CA ALA A 197 3.20 26.03 14.18
C ALA A 197 2.31 27.02 14.97
N THR A 198 2.82 28.16 15.38
CA THR A 198 2.11 29.16 16.21
C THR A 198 1.44 28.53 17.45
N ALA A 199 2.12 27.59 18.11
CA ALA A 199 1.61 26.85 19.26
C ALA A 199 2.73 26.47 20.21
N SER A 200 2.43 26.28 21.51
CA SER A 200 3.43 25.74 22.42
C SER A 200 3.71 24.26 22.18
N ALA A 201 4.91 23.77 22.54
CA ALA A 201 5.24 22.35 22.48
C ALA A 201 4.23 21.48 23.25
N ARG A 202 3.72 21.96 24.40
CA ARG A 202 2.67 21.30 25.19
C ARG A 202 1.35 21.18 24.42
N THR A 203 0.97 22.26 23.72
CA THR A 203 -0.24 22.24 22.89
C THR A 203 -0.10 21.23 21.75
N LEU A 204 1.01 21.25 21.03
CA LEU A 204 1.28 20.28 19.95
C LEU A 204 1.27 18.84 20.46
N ALA A 205 1.94 18.54 21.57
CA ALA A 205 1.95 17.20 22.16
C ALA A 205 0.52 16.71 22.50
N ARG A 206 -0.32 17.59 23.07
CA ARG A 206 -1.70 17.29 23.39
C ARG A 206 -2.53 17.05 22.12
N LEU A 207 -2.35 17.82 21.07
CA LEU A 207 -3.05 17.67 19.79
C LEU A 207 -2.68 16.34 19.13
N PHE A 208 -1.40 15.99 19.03
CA PHE A 208 -0.99 14.68 18.52
C PHE A 208 -1.66 13.55 19.29
N LEU A 209 -1.60 13.55 20.61
CA LEU A 209 -2.19 12.48 21.41
C LEU A 209 -3.72 12.42 21.26
N ALA A 210 -4.40 13.57 21.29
CA ALA A 210 -5.85 13.63 21.22
C ALA A 210 -6.41 13.19 19.85
N GLU A 211 -5.73 13.55 18.76
CA GLU A 211 -6.26 13.33 17.40
C GLU A 211 -5.73 12.07 16.73
N THR A 212 -4.55 11.59 17.15
CA THR A 212 -3.94 10.40 16.56
C THR A 212 -3.94 9.18 17.50
N GLY A 213 -4.26 9.37 18.78
CA GLY A 213 -4.24 8.32 19.80
C GLY A 213 -2.83 7.93 20.28
N ILE A 214 -1.78 8.52 19.72
CA ILE A 214 -0.39 8.20 20.03
C ILE A 214 0.43 9.45 20.30
N THR A 215 1.53 9.31 21.07
CA THR A 215 2.42 10.43 21.33
C THR A 215 3.15 10.88 20.06
N PHE A 216 3.59 12.13 20.01
CA PHE A 216 4.39 12.64 18.88
C PHE A 216 5.64 11.79 18.59
N GLY A 217 6.33 11.29 19.63
CA GLY A 217 7.49 10.41 19.45
C GLY A 217 7.12 9.08 18.76
N GLN A 218 6.00 8.47 19.15
CA GLN A 218 5.48 7.27 18.52
C GLN A 218 5.03 7.57 17.10
N TRP A 219 4.33 8.68 16.90
CA TRP A 219 3.87 9.13 15.59
C TRP A 219 5.04 9.34 14.63
N ARG A 220 6.07 10.08 15.05
CA ARG A 220 7.30 10.27 14.25
C ARG A 220 8.00 8.95 13.93
N THR A 221 8.05 8.02 14.90
CA THR A 221 8.59 6.68 14.64
C THR A 221 7.82 5.99 13.52
N GLN A 222 6.48 6.01 13.55
CA GLN A 222 5.66 5.41 12.48
C GLN A 222 5.91 6.06 11.12
N VAL A 223 6.00 7.38 11.04
CA VAL A 223 6.34 8.09 9.79
C VAL A 223 7.70 7.65 9.25
N ARG A 224 8.74 7.59 10.09
CA ARG A 224 10.08 7.13 9.69
C ARG A 224 10.06 5.68 9.19
N LEU A 225 9.33 4.81 9.88
CA LEU A 225 9.21 3.42 9.47
C LEU A 225 8.42 3.28 8.17
N ALA A 226 7.32 4.01 7.99
CA ALA A 226 6.56 4.03 6.75
C ALA A 226 7.44 4.49 5.57
N ALA A 227 8.20 5.57 5.74
CA ALA A 227 9.14 6.06 4.73
C ALA A 227 10.28 5.07 4.43
N SER A 228 10.65 4.22 5.38
CA SER A 228 11.70 3.21 5.18
C SER A 228 11.25 2.02 4.32
N LEU A 229 9.95 1.70 4.29
CA LEU A 229 9.45 0.51 3.61
C LEU A 229 9.72 0.50 2.09
N PRO A 230 9.49 1.58 1.32
CA PRO A 230 9.84 1.60 -0.10
C PRO A 230 11.34 1.40 -0.34
N LEU A 231 12.17 2.02 0.51
CA LEU A 231 13.64 1.90 0.42
C LEU A 231 14.09 0.46 0.71
N LEU A 232 13.46 -0.18 1.69
CA LEU A 232 13.70 -1.58 2.04
C LEU A 232 13.27 -2.52 0.92
N ALA A 233 12.08 -2.29 0.35
CA ALA A 233 11.57 -3.05 -0.79
C ALA A 233 12.45 -2.89 -2.05
N GLY A 234 13.06 -1.71 -2.23
CA GLY A 234 14.05 -1.42 -3.28
C GLY A 234 15.44 -2.01 -3.02
N GLY A 235 15.66 -2.72 -1.90
CA GLY A 235 16.93 -3.38 -1.59
C GLY A 235 18.03 -2.43 -1.12
N LEU A 236 17.70 -1.22 -0.69
CA LEU A 236 18.71 -0.30 -0.17
C LEU A 236 19.36 -0.86 1.11
N PRO A 237 20.70 -0.73 1.29
CA PRO A 237 21.36 -1.18 2.51
C PRO A 237 20.78 -0.53 3.77
N LEU A 238 20.62 -1.32 4.86
CA LEU A 238 19.98 -0.86 6.11
C LEU A 238 20.63 0.40 6.71
N ALA A 239 21.95 0.56 6.57
CA ALA A 239 22.66 1.76 7.03
C ALA A 239 22.20 3.02 6.27
N ARG A 240 22.01 2.90 4.97
CA ARG A 240 21.52 4.01 4.13
C ARG A 240 20.06 4.31 4.36
N ILE A 241 19.26 3.27 4.65
CA ILE A 241 17.85 3.46 5.04
C ILE A 241 17.79 4.22 6.36
N ALA A 242 18.54 3.76 7.37
CA ALA A 242 18.59 4.41 8.69
C ALA A 242 18.90 5.90 8.58
N GLU A 243 19.95 6.26 7.83
CA GLU A 243 20.34 7.65 7.57
C GLU A 243 19.20 8.45 6.93
N ARG A 244 18.59 7.93 5.87
CA ARG A 244 17.52 8.63 5.11
C ARG A 244 16.24 8.86 5.90
N VAL A 245 15.98 8.03 6.91
CA VAL A 245 14.77 8.17 7.73
C VAL A 245 15.06 8.65 9.15
N GLY A 246 16.26 9.20 9.39
CA GLY A 246 16.62 9.92 10.61
C GLY A 246 16.99 9.05 11.80
N TYR A 247 17.53 7.84 11.57
CA TYR A 247 18.16 7.04 12.64
C TYR A 247 19.69 7.17 12.59
N GLY A 248 20.30 7.38 13.75
CA GLY A 248 21.75 7.52 13.88
C GLY A 248 22.56 6.25 13.57
N SER A 249 21.92 5.08 13.45
CA SER A 249 22.58 3.83 13.09
C SER A 249 21.58 2.80 12.54
N ALA A 250 22.09 1.83 11.76
CA ALA A 250 21.31 0.68 11.30
C ALA A 250 20.71 -0.12 12.46
N SER A 251 21.46 -0.28 13.56
CA SER A 251 21.00 -1.01 14.75
C SER A 251 19.81 -0.32 15.43
N ALA A 252 19.83 1.02 15.53
CA ALA A 252 18.72 1.79 16.08
C ALA A 252 17.47 1.66 15.22
N TYR A 253 17.63 1.74 13.90
CA TYR A 253 16.54 1.51 12.93
C TYR A 253 15.95 0.10 13.06
N VAL A 254 16.79 -0.95 13.03
CA VAL A 254 16.34 -2.36 13.15
C VAL A 254 15.59 -2.59 14.46
N ALA A 255 16.10 -2.05 15.58
CA ALA A 255 15.44 -2.16 16.88
C ALA A 255 14.08 -1.43 16.91
N ALA A 256 13.99 -0.24 16.33
CA ALA A 256 12.73 0.51 16.23
C ALA A 256 11.72 -0.23 15.33
N PHE A 257 12.18 -0.73 14.19
CA PHE A 257 11.35 -1.50 13.24
C PHE A 257 10.80 -2.77 13.89
N HIS A 258 11.66 -3.59 14.50
CA HIS A 258 11.24 -4.82 15.18
C HIS A 258 10.22 -4.56 16.29
N ARG A 259 10.43 -3.49 17.08
CA ARG A 259 9.51 -3.11 18.17
C ARG A 259 8.12 -2.70 17.67
N ALA A 260 8.07 -2.01 16.51
CA ALA A 260 6.81 -1.51 15.96
C ALA A 260 6.07 -2.54 15.11
N VAL A 261 6.79 -3.43 14.43
CA VAL A 261 6.25 -4.32 13.38
C VAL A 261 6.27 -5.80 13.81
N GLY A 262 7.02 -6.14 14.88
CA GLY A 262 7.12 -7.51 15.40
C GLY A 262 8.14 -8.39 14.67
N VAL A 263 8.64 -7.96 13.49
CA VAL A 263 9.65 -8.68 12.70
C VAL A 263 10.81 -7.77 12.33
N SER A 264 11.96 -8.34 11.99
CA SER A 264 13.09 -7.54 11.51
C SER A 264 12.84 -7.02 10.08
N PRO A 265 13.48 -5.88 9.69
CA PRO A 265 13.36 -5.35 8.32
C PRO A 265 13.67 -6.38 7.23
N GLY A 266 14.72 -7.19 7.42
CA GLY A 266 15.10 -8.22 6.46
C GLY A 266 14.07 -9.35 6.31
N ARG A 267 13.25 -9.60 7.34
CA ARG A 267 12.18 -10.60 7.30
C ARG A 267 10.83 -10.04 6.82
N TYR A 268 10.67 -8.73 6.83
CA TYR A 268 9.40 -8.09 6.46
C TYR A 268 8.99 -8.40 5.02
N PHE A 269 9.95 -8.41 4.09
CA PHE A 269 9.75 -8.76 2.68
C PHE A 269 10.39 -10.12 2.30
N ALA A 270 10.91 -10.89 3.27
CA ALA A 270 11.47 -12.21 2.97
C ALA A 270 10.42 -13.12 2.32
N ARG A 271 10.90 -13.93 1.38
CA ARG A 271 10.11 -14.94 0.66
C ARG A 271 9.73 -16.09 1.57
#